data_fcccd1f4ed8a6d5885a4b4a70d0c7282
#
_entry.id   fcccd1f4ed8a6d5885a4b4a70d0c7282
#
_cell.length_a   1.000
_cell.length_b   1.000
_cell.length_c   1.000
_cell.angle_alpha   90.00
_cell.angle_beta   90.00
_cell.angle_gamma   90.00
#
_symmetry.space_group_name_H-M   'P 1'
#
loop_
_entity.id
_entity.type
_entity.pdbx_description
1 polymer ?
#
loop_
_entity_poly.entity_id
_entity_poly.type
_entity_poly.pdbx_seq_one_letter_code
_entity_poly.pdbx_strand_id
1 'polypeptide(L)'
;MLDVFSRKIVGWAMETHLETTLVEQALRMALAQRQPGLGELLHHSDRGGQYASKTYQQLLAAFGIIVSMSRSADPYDNALMESCIGTLKTECADHRFPSRQVARSELFAYLEGWYNRRRLHSALGYLSPEQFEHQFLEDKLSLHSKG
;
A
#
# COMPACT_ATOMS: atom_id res chain seq x y z
N MET A 1 2.87 -1.58 0.18
CA MET A 1 1.75 -1.54 -0.78
C MET A 1 0.82 -0.42 -0.42
N LEU A 2 0.41 0.35 -1.41
CA LEU A 2 -0.41 1.55 -1.25
C LEU A 2 -1.77 1.32 -1.89
N ASP A 3 -2.84 1.60 -1.14
CA ASP A 3 -4.18 1.68 -1.69
C ASP A 3 -4.34 3.01 -2.43
N VAL A 4 -4.61 2.95 -3.73
CA VAL A 4 -4.69 4.14 -4.59
C VAL A 4 -5.91 5.00 -4.25
N PHE A 5 -7.01 4.39 -3.80
CA PHE A 5 -8.24 5.08 -3.45
C PHE A 5 -8.09 5.93 -2.19
N SER A 6 -7.61 5.32 -1.11
CA SER A 6 -7.53 5.98 0.21
C SER A 6 -6.14 6.50 0.56
N ARG A 7 -5.12 6.24 -0.27
CA ARG A 7 -3.72 6.54 0.04
C ARG A 7 -3.18 5.80 1.27
N LYS A 8 -3.91 4.81 1.77
CA LYS A 8 -3.51 4.00 2.92
C LYS A 8 -2.41 3.02 2.55
N ILE A 9 -1.40 2.93 3.40
CA ILE A 9 -0.39 1.88 3.29
C ILE A 9 -0.98 0.63 3.94
N VAL A 10 -1.32 -0.36 3.11
CA VAL A 10 -2.03 -1.58 3.52
C VAL A 10 -1.12 -2.79 3.67
N GLY A 11 0.11 -2.69 3.21
CA GLY A 11 1.08 -3.77 3.36
C GLY A 11 2.50 -3.26 3.17
N TRP A 12 3.40 -3.73 4.02
CA TRP A 12 4.82 -3.43 3.94
C TRP A 12 5.65 -4.56 4.52
N ALA A 13 6.88 -4.65 4.08
CA ALA A 13 7.85 -5.60 4.57
C ALA A 13 9.24 -4.99 4.54
N MET A 14 10.13 -5.50 5.38
CA MET A 14 11.51 -5.02 5.49
C MET A 14 12.45 -6.20 5.68
N GLU A 15 13.35 -6.40 4.73
CA GLU A 15 14.37 -7.43 4.75
C GLU A 15 15.73 -6.88 4.30
N THR A 16 16.79 -7.70 4.45
CA THR A 16 18.17 -7.33 4.04
C THR A 16 18.38 -7.46 2.55
N HIS A 17 17.63 -8.33 1.89
CA HIS A 17 17.76 -8.61 0.46
C HIS A 17 16.41 -8.42 -0.24
N LEU A 18 16.49 -7.99 -1.49
CA LEU A 18 15.31 -7.79 -2.33
C LEU A 18 14.91 -9.14 -2.96
N GLU A 19 14.26 -9.98 -2.17
CA GLU A 19 13.76 -11.28 -2.61
C GLU A 19 12.25 -11.25 -2.89
N THR A 20 11.77 -12.23 -3.64
CA THR A 20 10.34 -12.40 -3.91
C THR A 20 9.52 -12.53 -2.62
N THR A 21 10.07 -13.16 -1.60
CA THR A 21 9.47 -13.30 -0.26
C THR A 21 9.10 -11.96 0.38
N LEU A 22 9.88 -10.91 0.14
CA LEU A 22 9.62 -9.57 0.64
C LEU A 22 8.30 -9.00 0.11
N VAL A 23 8.10 -9.08 -1.20
CA VAL A 23 6.87 -8.58 -1.83
C VAL A 23 5.67 -9.46 -1.52
N GLU A 24 5.87 -10.77 -1.34
CA GLU A 24 4.83 -11.69 -0.88
C GLU A 24 4.35 -11.39 0.54
N GLN A 25 5.26 -11.09 1.47
CA GLN A 25 4.91 -10.71 2.84
C GLN A 25 4.07 -9.43 2.86
N ALA A 26 4.49 -8.41 2.10
CA ALA A 26 3.73 -7.17 1.98
C ALA A 26 2.34 -7.38 1.35
N LEU A 27 2.24 -8.26 0.35
CA LEU A 27 0.96 -8.62 -0.28
C LEU A 27 0.04 -9.36 0.71
N ARG A 28 0.56 -10.34 1.44
CA ARG A 28 -0.22 -11.08 2.44
C ARG A 28 -0.76 -10.16 3.54
N MET A 29 0.03 -9.19 3.99
CA MET A 29 -0.41 -8.18 4.94
C MET A 29 -1.55 -7.34 4.37
N ALA A 30 -1.42 -6.86 3.13
CA ALA A 30 -2.44 -6.07 2.44
C ALA A 30 -3.76 -6.86 2.27
N LEU A 31 -3.66 -8.12 1.87
CA LEU A 31 -4.82 -9.00 1.69
C LEU A 31 -5.52 -9.30 3.01
N ALA A 32 -4.78 -9.50 4.10
CA ALA A 32 -5.35 -9.71 5.43
C ALA A 32 -6.13 -8.47 5.93
N GLN A 33 -5.66 -7.26 5.59
CA GLN A 33 -6.37 -6.03 5.93
C GLN A 33 -7.60 -5.77 5.05
N ARG A 34 -7.50 -6.03 3.74
CA ARG A 34 -8.54 -5.64 2.77
C ARG A 34 -9.59 -6.70 2.54
N GLN A 35 -9.22 -7.98 2.62
CA GLN A 35 -10.10 -9.13 2.38
C GLN A 35 -10.97 -8.96 1.12
N PRO A 36 -10.37 -8.67 -0.05
CA PRO A 36 -11.12 -8.39 -1.28
C PRO A 36 -11.87 -9.65 -1.74
N GLY A 37 -13.05 -9.45 -2.32
CA GLY A 37 -13.73 -10.50 -3.07
C GLY A 37 -12.98 -10.85 -4.36
N LEU A 38 -13.31 -12.00 -4.93
CA LEU A 38 -12.70 -12.46 -6.20
C LEU A 38 -13.00 -11.44 -7.31
N GLY A 39 -11.95 -10.99 -8.00
CA GLY A 39 -12.06 -10.03 -9.10
C GLY A 39 -12.35 -8.58 -8.71
N GLU A 40 -12.40 -8.26 -7.42
CA GLU A 40 -12.68 -6.90 -6.94
C GLU A 40 -11.42 -6.03 -6.80
N LEU A 41 -10.24 -6.64 -6.73
CA LEU A 41 -8.98 -5.93 -6.55
C LEU A 41 -8.14 -5.94 -7.82
N LEU A 42 -7.73 -4.75 -8.25
CA LEU A 42 -6.69 -4.55 -9.26
C LEU A 42 -5.35 -4.28 -8.56
N HIS A 43 -4.37 -5.16 -8.76
CA HIS A 43 -3.00 -4.96 -8.29
C HIS A 43 -2.13 -4.44 -9.43
N HIS A 44 -1.59 -3.24 -9.25
CA HIS A 44 -0.65 -2.62 -10.19
C HIS A 44 0.77 -2.68 -9.63
N SER A 45 1.74 -3.07 -10.47
CA SER A 45 3.17 -3.08 -10.14
C SER A 45 4.02 -2.67 -11.34
N ASP A 46 5.27 -2.31 -11.07
CA ASP A 46 6.28 -2.25 -12.12
C ASP A 46 6.65 -3.65 -12.62
N ARG A 47 7.57 -3.71 -13.58
CA ARG A 47 8.09 -4.96 -14.14
C ARG A 47 9.29 -5.54 -13.38
N GLY A 48 9.45 -5.20 -12.10
CA GLY A 48 10.49 -5.77 -11.26
C GLY A 48 10.41 -7.30 -11.22
N GLY A 49 11.56 -7.98 -11.27
CA GLY A 49 11.62 -9.44 -11.34
C GLY A 49 10.88 -10.16 -10.22
N GLN A 50 10.81 -9.54 -9.04
CA GLN A 50 10.06 -10.04 -7.89
C GLN A 50 8.55 -10.14 -8.14
N TYR A 51 7.96 -9.19 -8.88
CA TYR A 51 6.53 -9.19 -9.24
C TYR A 51 6.21 -10.13 -10.41
N ALA A 52 7.20 -10.40 -11.26
CA ALA A 52 7.09 -11.35 -12.36
C ALA A 52 7.36 -12.81 -11.93
N SER A 53 7.75 -13.05 -10.68
CA SER A 53 8.04 -14.37 -10.18
C SER A 53 6.80 -15.27 -10.20
N LYS A 54 7.00 -16.57 -10.48
CA LYS A 54 5.91 -17.54 -10.55
C LYS A 54 5.13 -17.65 -9.23
N THR A 55 5.84 -17.61 -8.10
CA THR A 55 5.23 -17.70 -6.76
C THR A 55 4.35 -16.49 -6.46
N TYR A 56 4.81 -15.30 -6.81
CA TYR A 56 4.03 -14.07 -6.64
C TYR A 56 2.77 -14.07 -7.51
N GLN A 57 2.90 -14.45 -8.78
CA GLN A 57 1.76 -14.54 -9.70
C GLN A 57 0.74 -15.60 -9.26
N GLN A 58 1.20 -16.73 -8.75
CA GLN A 58 0.33 -17.75 -8.18
C GLN A 58 -0.43 -17.27 -6.95
N LEU A 59 0.22 -16.46 -6.10
CA LEU A 59 -0.42 -15.86 -4.95
C LEU A 59 -1.54 -14.89 -5.38
N LEU A 60 -1.28 -14.02 -6.35
CA LEU A 60 -2.30 -13.12 -6.90
C LEU A 60 -3.48 -13.89 -7.48
N ALA A 61 -3.20 -14.92 -8.27
CA ALA A 61 -4.24 -15.77 -8.87
C ALA A 61 -5.08 -16.52 -7.83
N ALA A 62 -4.46 -17.02 -6.76
CA ALA A 62 -5.15 -17.73 -5.68
C ALA A 62 -6.19 -16.84 -4.94
N PHE A 63 -5.96 -15.53 -4.91
CA PHE A 63 -6.90 -14.54 -4.35
C PHE A 63 -7.79 -13.89 -5.43
N GLY A 64 -7.73 -14.36 -6.68
CA GLY A 64 -8.54 -13.81 -7.78
C GLY A 64 -8.24 -12.34 -8.10
N ILE A 65 -7.01 -11.90 -7.86
CA ILE A 65 -6.60 -10.50 -8.05
C ILE A 65 -6.33 -10.24 -9.53
N ILE A 66 -6.87 -9.15 -10.05
CA ILE A 66 -6.62 -8.69 -11.41
C ILE A 66 -5.24 -8.03 -11.44
N VAL A 67 -4.37 -8.49 -12.34
CA VAL A 67 -2.99 -8.02 -12.43
C VAL A 67 -2.87 -6.96 -13.53
N SER A 68 -2.25 -5.84 -13.18
CA SER A 68 -1.82 -4.80 -14.11
C SER A 68 -0.33 -4.53 -13.91
N MET A 69 0.42 -4.42 -14.99
CA MET A 69 1.85 -4.07 -14.92
C MET A 69 2.10 -2.80 -15.74
N SER A 70 2.93 -1.91 -15.20
CA SER A 70 3.39 -0.71 -15.88
C SER A 70 3.92 -1.02 -17.28
N ARG A 71 3.69 -0.12 -18.22
CA ARG A 71 4.39 -0.15 -19.50
C ARG A 71 5.88 0.08 -19.27
N SER A 72 6.71 -0.47 -20.15
CA SER A 72 8.15 -0.20 -20.08
C SER A 72 8.39 1.31 -20.25
N ALA A 73 9.10 1.91 -19.29
CA ALA A 73 9.50 3.33 -19.30
C ALA A 73 8.34 4.36 -19.23
N ASP A 74 7.18 4.01 -18.65
CA ASP A 74 6.14 5.01 -18.34
C ASP A 74 6.30 5.52 -16.91
N PRO A 75 6.82 6.76 -16.70
CA PRO A 75 7.07 7.30 -15.37
C PRO A 75 5.77 7.65 -14.62
N TYR A 76 4.64 7.80 -15.31
CA TYR A 76 3.38 8.16 -14.67
C TYR A 76 2.71 6.99 -13.96
N ASP A 77 2.95 5.77 -14.43
CA ASP A 77 2.34 4.55 -13.88
C ASP A 77 2.72 4.32 -12.40
N ASN A 78 3.90 4.78 -11.97
CA ASN A 78 4.41 4.61 -10.60
C ASN A 78 4.51 5.91 -9.78
N ALA A 79 4.13 7.06 -10.34
CA ALA A 79 4.32 8.38 -9.72
C ALA A 79 3.70 8.46 -8.32
N LEU A 80 2.59 7.79 -8.09
CA LEU A 80 1.93 7.75 -6.79
C LEU A 80 2.76 7.02 -5.72
N MET A 81 3.32 5.87 -6.08
CA MET A 81 4.19 5.12 -5.19
C MET A 81 5.50 5.86 -4.95
N GLU A 82 6.07 6.48 -5.97
CA GLU A 82 7.29 7.31 -5.85
C GLU A 82 7.06 8.48 -4.90
N SER A 83 5.92 9.17 -5.02
CA SER A 83 5.52 10.24 -4.10
C SER A 83 5.37 9.73 -2.66
N CYS A 84 4.75 8.56 -2.48
CA CYS A 84 4.62 7.93 -1.16
C CYS A 84 5.97 7.58 -0.55
N ILE A 85 6.87 6.98 -1.32
CA ILE A 85 8.23 6.65 -0.89
C ILE A 85 9.05 7.92 -0.59
N GLY A 86 8.90 8.98 -1.41
CA GLY A 86 9.51 10.28 -1.15
C GLY A 86 9.08 10.86 0.19
N THR A 87 7.78 10.83 0.47
CA THR A 87 7.21 11.25 1.76
C THR A 87 7.79 10.44 2.93
N LEU A 88 7.81 9.11 2.81
CA LEU A 88 8.38 8.23 3.83
C LEU A 88 9.85 8.55 4.11
N LYS A 89 10.64 8.75 3.06
CA LYS A 89 12.06 9.10 3.20
C LYS A 89 12.26 10.44 3.90
N THR A 90 11.43 11.43 3.60
CA THR A 90 11.56 12.78 4.16
C THR A 90 11.03 12.86 5.59
N GLU A 91 9.94 12.17 5.91
CA GLU A 91 9.26 12.33 7.19
C GLU A 91 9.70 11.30 8.25
N CYS A 92 10.22 10.13 7.85
CA CYS A 92 10.57 9.06 8.78
C CYS A 92 11.99 8.50 8.59
N ALA A 93 12.50 8.49 7.37
CA ALA A 93 13.76 7.83 7.04
C ALA A 93 14.81 8.82 6.48
N ASP A 94 14.82 10.05 7.00
CA ASP A 94 15.78 11.11 6.67
C ASP A 94 17.13 10.95 7.39
N HIS A 95 17.23 9.99 8.30
CA HIS A 95 18.41 9.71 9.12
C HIS A 95 18.84 8.24 9.05
N ARG A 96 19.98 7.95 9.64
CA ARG A 96 20.51 6.59 9.71
C ARG A 96 20.01 5.89 10.98
N PHE A 97 19.31 4.77 10.80
CA PHE A 97 18.85 3.97 11.94
C PHE A 97 20.01 3.21 12.60
N PRO A 98 20.06 3.16 13.93
CA PRO A 98 21.11 2.41 14.67
C PRO A 98 21.12 0.91 14.38
N SER A 99 19.95 0.34 14.12
CA SER A 99 19.79 -1.08 13.79
C SER A 99 18.54 -1.31 12.94
N ARG A 100 18.46 -2.46 12.30
CA ARG A 100 17.26 -2.87 11.55
C ARG A 100 16.02 -3.00 12.45
N GLN A 101 16.20 -3.45 13.67
CA GLN A 101 15.11 -3.56 14.63
C GLN A 101 14.53 -2.19 14.99
N VAL A 102 15.39 -1.21 15.23
CA VAL A 102 14.96 0.19 15.45
C VAL A 102 14.26 0.73 14.22
N ALA A 103 14.85 0.57 13.04
CA ALA A 103 14.21 0.99 11.78
C ALA A 103 12.81 0.39 11.60
N ARG A 104 12.65 -0.91 11.87
CA ARG A 104 11.34 -1.58 11.77
C ARG A 104 10.32 -1.02 12.76
N SER A 105 10.73 -0.75 13.99
CA SER A 105 9.86 -0.18 15.03
C SER A 105 9.43 1.25 14.69
N GLU A 106 10.35 2.09 14.21
CA GLU A 106 10.05 3.47 13.82
C GLU A 106 9.17 3.52 12.58
N LEU A 107 9.46 2.70 11.56
CA LEU A 107 8.62 2.57 10.39
C LEU A 107 7.21 2.09 10.73
N PHE A 108 7.08 1.10 11.61
CA PHE A 108 5.78 0.64 12.08
C PHE A 108 5.00 1.77 12.77
N ALA A 109 5.63 2.47 13.71
CA ALA A 109 5.01 3.58 14.43
C ALA A 109 4.59 4.72 13.47
N TYR A 110 5.45 5.02 12.49
CA TYR A 110 5.15 6.03 11.48
C TYR A 110 4.00 5.58 10.55
N LEU A 111 4.07 4.39 9.96
CA LEU A 111 3.08 3.93 8.98
C LEU A 111 1.70 3.71 9.60
N GLU A 112 1.64 2.99 10.71
CA GLU A 112 0.37 2.61 11.35
C GLU A 112 -0.16 3.69 12.31
N GLY A 113 0.73 4.39 13.01
CA GLY A 113 0.35 5.39 14.01
C GLY A 113 0.15 6.79 13.45
N TRP A 114 0.97 7.18 12.50
CA TRP A 114 0.96 8.54 11.96
C TRP A 114 0.43 8.61 10.52
N TYR A 115 1.07 7.95 9.55
CA TYR A 115 0.73 8.07 8.14
C TYR A 115 -0.72 7.69 7.86
N ASN A 116 -1.13 6.51 8.25
CA ASN A 116 -2.48 6.01 7.98
C ASN A 116 -3.56 6.74 8.77
N ARG A 117 -3.27 7.18 10.00
CA ARG A 117 -4.28 7.69 10.94
C ARG A 117 -4.35 9.21 11.05
N ARG A 118 -3.23 9.91 10.81
CA ARG A 118 -3.12 11.34 11.15
C ARG A 118 -2.60 12.20 10.02
N ARG A 119 -1.77 11.64 9.14
CA ARG A 119 -1.18 12.42 8.05
C ARG A 119 -2.26 12.88 7.10
N LEU A 120 -2.38 14.20 6.93
CA LEU A 120 -3.37 14.79 6.02
C LEU A 120 -2.87 14.75 4.57
N HIS A 121 -3.76 14.41 3.66
CA HIS A 121 -3.50 14.35 2.22
C HIS A 121 -4.39 15.32 1.46
N SER A 122 -3.79 16.27 0.73
CA SER A 122 -4.54 17.23 -0.09
C SER A 122 -5.45 16.54 -1.12
N ALA A 123 -4.98 15.43 -1.70
CA ALA A 123 -5.77 14.60 -2.63
C ALA A 123 -6.99 13.93 -2.00
N LEU A 124 -7.07 13.87 -0.67
CA LEU A 124 -8.20 13.34 0.09
C LEU A 124 -9.03 14.44 0.78
N GLY A 125 -8.93 15.69 0.30
CA GLY A 125 -9.61 16.81 0.96
C GLY A 125 -9.04 17.13 2.35
N TYR A 126 -7.73 16.94 2.55
CA TYR A 126 -7.05 17.11 3.84
C TYR A 126 -7.55 16.17 4.95
N LEU A 127 -7.97 14.98 4.57
CA LEU A 127 -8.22 13.88 5.50
C LEU A 127 -7.01 12.95 5.56
N SER A 128 -6.90 12.22 6.67
CA SER A 128 -5.99 11.06 6.71
C SER A 128 -6.61 9.89 5.93
N PRO A 129 -5.79 8.90 5.50
CA PRO A 129 -6.29 7.71 4.85
C PRO A 129 -7.44 7.03 5.61
N GLU A 130 -7.31 6.87 6.91
CA GLU A 130 -8.31 6.23 7.76
C GLU A 130 -9.59 7.06 7.92
N GLN A 131 -9.47 8.38 8.09
CA GLN A 131 -10.61 9.29 8.11
C GLN A 131 -11.38 9.29 6.78
N PHE A 132 -10.66 9.28 5.66
CA PHE A 132 -11.27 9.23 4.33
C PHE A 132 -12.06 7.93 4.11
N GLU A 133 -11.50 6.77 4.50
CA GLU A 133 -12.21 5.48 4.42
C GLU A 133 -13.46 5.46 5.29
N HIS A 134 -13.37 5.99 6.51
CA HIS A 134 -14.50 6.05 7.44
C HIS A 134 -15.63 6.92 6.88
N GLN A 135 -15.32 8.13 6.42
CA GLN A 135 -16.30 9.03 5.81
C GLN A 135 -16.97 8.39 4.59
N PHE A 136 -16.19 7.74 3.72
CA PHE A 136 -16.74 7.07 2.54
C PHE A 136 -17.73 5.95 2.90
N LEU A 137 -17.44 5.18 3.95
CA LEU A 137 -18.32 4.14 4.44
C LEU A 137 -19.62 4.70 5.04
N GLU A 138 -19.54 5.78 5.81
CA GLU A 138 -20.71 6.45 6.38
C GLU A 138 -21.62 7.02 5.28
N ASP A 139 -21.05 7.68 4.28
CA ASP A 139 -21.79 8.20 3.14
C ASP A 139 -22.49 7.09 2.35
N LYS A 140 -21.82 5.96 2.13
CA LYS A 140 -22.38 4.79 1.46
C LYS A 140 -23.57 4.18 2.26
N LEU A 141 -23.43 4.06 3.55
CA LEU A 141 -24.51 3.55 4.43
C LEU A 141 -25.72 4.48 4.46
N SER A 142 -25.49 5.80 4.50
CA SER A 142 -26.54 6.81 4.50
C SER A 142 -27.37 6.82 3.21
N LEU A 143 -26.76 6.51 2.08
CA LEU A 143 -27.44 6.39 0.79
C LEU A 143 -28.35 5.17 0.72
N HIS A 144 -27.92 4.05 1.31
CA HIS A 144 -28.72 2.81 1.33
C HIS A 144 -29.88 2.85 2.32
N SER A 145 -29.86 3.72 3.33
CA SER A 145 -30.94 3.87 4.31
C SER A 145 -32.09 4.78 3.84
N LYS A 146 -31.93 5.47 2.71
CA LYS A 146 -32.93 6.40 2.13
C LYS A 146 -33.68 5.85 0.91
N GLY A 147 -33.44 4.61 0.54
CA GLY A 147 -34.12 3.90 -0.55
C GLY A 147 -34.99 2.78 -0.03
#